data_215e36ad89cdbce092524f9c6745ec2a
#
_entry.id   215e36ad89cdbce092524f9c6745ec2a
#
_cell.length_a   1.000
_cell.length_b   1.000
_cell.length_c   1.000
_cell.angle_alpha   90.00
_cell.angle_beta   90.00
_cell.angle_gamma   90.00
#
_symmetry.space_group_name_H-M   'P 1'
#
loop_
_entity.id
_entity.type
_entity.pdbx_description
1 polymer ?
#
loop_
_entity_poly.entity_id
_entity_poly.type
_entity_poly.pdbx_seq_one_letter_code
_entity_poly.pdbx_strand_id
1 'polypeptide(L)'
;VIVLVHGLASSPEAWIRLTNDIMGDTVLRENFQVWQVFYSTNMPIIESRFQIYALLTQAFSQIDNKAAAKKDAVLVGHSMGGIIARLLVSDADVTQEALSLMNNRQLNKYKNLPIVSQRLVIKDIPNFTRAIFLATPHKGTEFADRWFTKAARKIIRLPGAFFSAIGDSLQSQDIDVKEVLSQIDPGFIQNGPSDLSYQSKFMELTHDIQPRKGLIFHSIIGNKSNSDDLNIISDDVVAYKSAHLEGAASEKIIKGGHSIQETPEAILELRRILRLHLTQLGLRQP
;
A
#
# COMPACT_ATOMS: atom_id res chain seq x y z
N VAL A 1 5.63 -13.43 -10.79
CA VAL A 1 5.10 -13.44 -9.40
C VAL A 1 3.93 -12.46 -9.30
N ILE A 2 2.87 -12.83 -8.56
CA ILE A 2 1.81 -11.93 -8.10
C ILE A 2 2.02 -11.73 -6.61
N VAL A 3 2.17 -10.47 -6.16
CA VAL A 3 2.29 -10.12 -4.74
C VAL A 3 0.99 -9.47 -4.27
N LEU A 4 0.40 -10.01 -3.20
CA LEU A 4 -0.88 -9.59 -2.64
C LEU A 4 -0.68 -8.90 -1.28
N VAL A 5 -1.18 -7.66 -1.13
CA VAL A 5 -1.07 -6.85 0.09
C VAL A 5 -2.47 -6.55 0.62
N HIS A 6 -2.81 -7.11 1.79
CA HIS A 6 -4.14 -6.98 2.40
C HIS A 6 -4.39 -5.61 3.05
N GLY A 7 -5.65 -5.33 3.38
CA GLY A 7 -6.08 -4.07 3.98
C GLY A 7 -6.00 -4.04 5.52
N LEU A 8 -6.50 -2.94 6.09
CA LEU A 8 -6.62 -2.72 7.53
C LEU A 8 -7.50 -3.79 8.19
N ALA A 9 -7.11 -4.21 9.39
CA ALA A 9 -7.82 -5.22 10.21
C ALA A 9 -8.11 -6.52 9.43
N SER A 10 -7.22 -6.87 8.51
CA SER A 10 -7.30 -8.01 7.62
C SER A 10 -6.02 -8.85 7.72
N SER A 11 -5.96 -9.92 6.98
CA SER A 11 -4.84 -10.86 6.92
C SER A 11 -4.74 -11.45 5.49
N PRO A 12 -3.70 -12.24 5.18
CA PRO A 12 -3.61 -12.95 3.90
C PRO A 12 -4.84 -13.80 3.55
N GLU A 13 -5.64 -14.19 4.52
CA GLU A 13 -6.89 -14.95 4.32
C GLU A 13 -7.90 -14.22 3.41
N ALA A 14 -7.86 -12.88 3.36
CA ALA A 14 -8.69 -12.09 2.45
C ALA A 14 -8.46 -12.43 0.96
N TRP A 15 -7.36 -13.09 0.65
CA TRP A 15 -6.99 -13.45 -0.72
C TRP A 15 -7.28 -14.90 -1.09
N ILE A 16 -7.87 -15.72 -0.20
CA ILE A 16 -8.10 -17.14 -0.42
C ILE A 16 -8.91 -17.37 -1.70
N ARG A 17 -10.01 -16.64 -1.91
CA ARG A 17 -10.86 -16.79 -3.09
C ARG A 17 -10.11 -16.47 -4.37
N LEU A 18 -9.41 -15.33 -4.41
CA LEU A 18 -8.60 -14.93 -5.56
C LEU A 18 -7.48 -15.93 -5.83
N THR A 19 -6.76 -16.37 -4.79
CA THR A 19 -5.66 -17.35 -4.92
C THR A 19 -6.18 -18.67 -5.47
N ASN A 20 -7.30 -19.16 -4.96
CA ASN A 20 -7.92 -20.39 -5.46
C ASN A 20 -8.36 -20.25 -6.92
N ASP A 21 -8.90 -19.10 -7.31
CA ASP A 21 -9.30 -18.85 -8.69
C ASP A 21 -8.09 -18.80 -9.64
N ILE A 22 -7.00 -18.12 -9.24
CA ILE A 22 -5.74 -18.09 -10.00
C ILE A 22 -5.16 -19.51 -10.15
N MET A 23 -5.12 -20.27 -9.07
CA MET A 23 -4.58 -21.64 -9.08
C MET A 23 -5.51 -22.64 -9.80
N GLY A 24 -6.81 -22.36 -9.87
CA GLY A 24 -7.80 -23.12 -10.64
C GLY A 24 -7.73 -22.87 -12.14
N ASP A 25 -7.21 -21.71 -12.57
CA ASP A 25 -7.03 -21.37 -13.98
C ASP A 25 -5.69 -21.92 -14.49
N THR A 26 -5.73 -22.86 -15.44
CA THR A 26 -4.53 -23.52 -15.97
C THR A 26 -3.50 -22.51 -16.50
N VAL A 27 -3.94 -21.49 -17.25
CA VAL A 27 -3.04 -20.50 -17.84
C VAL A 27 -2.36 -19.66 -16.75
N LEU A 28 -3.11 -19.23 -15.74
CA LEU A 28 -2.56 -18.42 -14.67
C LEU A 28 -1.64 -19.24 -13.77
N ARG A 29 -2.05 -20.45 -13.40
CA ARG A 29 -1.26 -21.37 -12.57
C ARG A 29 0.09 -21.74 -13.19
N GLU A 30 0.14 -21.92 -14.51
CA GLU A 30 1.37 -22.27 -15.22
C GLU A 30 2.35 -21.08 -15.34
N ASN A 31 1.85 -19.85 -15.24
CA ASN A 31 2.65 -18.64 -15.47
C ASN A 31 2.92 -17.82 -14.21
N PHE A 32 2.20 -18.04 -13.11
CA PHE A 32 2.33 -17.23 -11.90
C PHE A 32 2.56 -18.05 -10.63
N GLN A 33 3.36 -17.47 -9.75
CA GLN A 33 3.42 -17.80 -8.32
C GLN A 33 2.69 -16.69 -7.56
N VAL A 34 1.96 -17.06 -6.52
CA VAL A 34 1.26 -16.09 -5.65
C VAL A 34 2.02 -15.95 -4.32
N TRP A 35 2.45 -14.73 -4.02
CA TRP A 35 3.03 -14.35 -2.75
C TRP A 35 2.05 -13.48 -1.97
N GLN A 36 1.87 -13.79 -0.70
CA GLN A 36 0.98 -13.04 0.18
C GLN A 36 1.81 -12.37 1.27
N VAL A 37 1.68 -11.05 1.38
CA VAL A 37 2.38 -10.28 2.40
C VAL A 37 1.58 -10.32 3.69
N PHE A 38 2.24 -10.74 4.78
CA PHE A 38 1.70 -10.66 6.13
C PHE A 38 2.41 -9.52 6.89
N TYR A 39 1.65 -8.57 7.41
CA TYR A 39 2.17 -7.42 8.15
C TYR A 39 1.19 -6.93 9.21
N SER A 40 1.69 -6.20 10.21
CA SER A 40 0.84 -5.61 11.25
C SER A 40 0.15 -4.35 10.75
N THR A 41 -1.18 -4.37 10.65
CA THR A 41 -1.96 -3.23 10.17
C THR A 41 -2.08 -2.08 11.17
N ASN A 42 -1.58 -2.26 12.40
CA ASN A 42 -1.49 -1.21 13.42
C ASN A 42 -0.19 -0.39 13.33
N MET A 43 0.77 -0.82 12.50
CA MET A 43 1.98 -0.04 12.24
C MET A 43 1.64 1.21 11.40
N PRO A 44 2.37 2.33 11.56
CA PRO A 44 2.28 3.44 10.62
C PRO A 44 2.46 2.95 9.18
N ILE A 45 1.69 3.50 8.23
CA ILE A 45 1.72 3.03 6.84
C ILE A 45 3.12 3.20 6.24
N ILE A 46 3.82 4.28 6.58
CA ILE A 46 5.18 4.51 6.09
C ILE A 46 6.17 3.44 6.59
N GLU A 47 6.01 2.99 7.84
CA GLU A 47 6.82 1.92 8.42
C GLU A 47 6.47 0.56 7.80
N SER A 48 5.18 0.26 7.63
CA SER A 48 4.73 -0.95 6.94
C SER A 48 5.28 -1.01 5.51
N ARG A 49 5.24 0.12 4.79
CA ARG A 49 5.83 0.24 3.46
C ARG A 49 7.33 -0.04 3.48
N PHE A 50 8.07 0.54 4.44
CA PHE A 50 9.51 0.33 4.56
C PHE A 50 9.86 -1.13 4.81
N GLN A 51 9.18 -1.80 5.74
CA GLN A 51 9.42 -3.21 6.07
C GLN A 51 9.06 -4.13 4.88
N ILE A 52 7.93 -3.89 4.22
CA ILE A 52 7.51 -4.67 3.05
C ILE A 52 8.47 -4.44 1.88
N TYR A 53 8.96 -3.22 1.67
CA TYR A 53 9.98 -2.92 0.67
C TYR A 53 11.26 -3.74 0.90
N ALA A 54 11.78 -3.74 2.13
CA ALA A 54 12.98 -4.50 2.48
C ALA A 54 12.77 -6.01 2.29
N LEU A 55 11.62 -6.54 2.76
CA LEU A 55 11.25 -7.94 2.62
C LEU A 55 11.16 -8.38 1.14
N LEU A 56 10.45 -7.62 0.33
CA LEU A 56 10.26 -7.95 -1.09
C LEU A 56 11.56 -7.80 -1.88
N THR A 57 12.35 -6.76 -1.61
CA THR A 57 13.66 -6.57 -2.23
C THR A 57 14.58 -7.75 -1.91
N GLN A 58 14.60 -8.20 -0.65
CA GLN A 58 15.35 -9.38 -0.25
C GLN A 58 14.83 -10.65 -0.94
N ALA A 59 13.51 -10.86 -0.97
CA ALA A 59 12.91 -12.02 -1.62
C ALA A 59 13.25 -12.07 -3.12
N PHE A 60 13.12 -10.96 -3.83
CA PHE A 60 13.50 -10.87 -5.23
C PHE A 60 15.01 -11.05 -5.45
N SER A 61 15.88 -10.64 -4.51
CA SER A 61 17.32 -10.84 -4.61
C SER A 61 17.72 -12.31 -4.60
N GLN A 62 16.93 -13.17 -3.95
CA GLN A 62 17.17 -14.61 -3.86
C GLN A 62 16.74 -15.39 -5.12
N ILE A 63 15.98 -14.76 -6.00
CA ILE A 63 15.58 -15.39 -7.27
C ILE A 63 16.73 -15.25 -8.27
N ASP A 64 17.03 -16.32 -8.98
CA ASP A 64 18.03 -16.29 -10.07
C ASP A 64 17.72 -15.17 -11.08
N ASN A 65 18.77 -14.46 -11.47
CA ASN A 65 18.63 -13.31 -12.38
C ASN A 65 18.04 -13.66 -13.77
N LYS A 66 18.15 -14.93 -14.16
CA LYS A 66 17.61 -15.44 -15.43
C LYS A 66 16.18 -15.95 -15.29
N ALA A 67 15.68 -16.14 -14.06
CA ALA A 67 14.34 -16.65 -13.83
C ALA A 67 13.27 -15.63 -14.22
N ALA A 68 12.25 -16.07 -14.96
CA ALA A 68 11.10 -15.23 -15.33
C ALA A 68 10.38 -14.63 -14.10
N ALA A 69 10.37 -15.35 -12.97
CA ALA A 69 9.79 -14.90 -11.71
C ALA A 69 10.41 -13.62 -11.16
N LYS A 70 11.64 -13.25 -11.57
CA LYS A 70 12.33 -12.03 -11.13
C LYS A 70 11.86 -10.77 -11.87
N LYS A 71 11.22 -10.93 -13.00
CA LYS A 71 10.79 -9.83 -13.88
C LYS A 71 9.28 -9.80 -13.99
N ASP A 72 8.75 -8.67 -14.38
CA ASP A 72 7.35 -8.52 -14.78
C ASP A 72 6.37 -9.00 -13.70
N ALA A 73 6.71 -8.79 -12.43
CA ALA A 73 5.84 -9.10 -11.33
C ALA A 73 4.62 -8.15 -11.29
N VAL A 74 3.51 -8.67 -10.77
CA VAL A 74 2.26 -7.91 -10.57
C VAL A 74 2.05 -7.67 -9.08
N LEU A 75 1.78 -6.41 -8.71
CA LEU A 75 1.48 -6.03 -7.34
C LEU A 75 -0.01 -5.75 -7.20
N VAL A 76 -0.66 -6.36 -6.23
CA VAL A 76 -2.11 -6.19 -5.97
C VAL A 76 -2.29 -5.72 -4.53
N GLY A 77 -2.95 -4.60 -4.34
CA GLY A 77 -3.24 -4.06 -3.02
C GLY A 77 -4.71 -3.75 -2.82
N HIS A 78 -5.24 -4.10 -1.65
CA HIS A 78 -6.61 -3.79 -1.24
C HIS A 78 -6.60 -2.77 -0.11
N SER A 79 -7.46 -1.74 -0.20
CA SER A 79 -7.65 -0.76 0.88
C SER A 79 -6.31 -0.12 1.31
N MET A 80 -5.97 -0.13 2.60
CA MET A 80 -4.67 0.32 3.12
C MET A 80 -3.49 -0.36 2.40
N GLY A 81 -3.60 -1.66 2.09
CA GLY A 81 -2.59 -2.37 1.32
C GLY A 81 -2.40 -1.83 -0.10
N GLY A 82 -3.42 -1.20 -0.66
CA GLY A 82 -3.33 -0.48 -1.94
C GLY A 82 -2.49 0.79 -1.85
N ILE A 83 -2.57 1.54 -0.73
CA ILE A 83 -1.70 2.70 -0.49
C ILE A 83 -0.24 2.23 -0.38
N ILE A 84 0.01 1.17 0.41
CA ILE A 84 1.34 0.58 0.53
C ILE A 84 1.84 0.13 -0.85
N ALA A 85 1.01 -0.57 -1.63
CA ALA A 85 1.35 -1.02 -2.96
C ALA A 85 1.69 0.16 -3.90
N ARG A 86 0.91 1.25 -3.87
CA ARG A 86 1.23 2.46 -4.63
C ARG A 86 2.62 2.99 -4.28
N LEU A 87 2.93 3.12 -2.99
CA LEU A 87 4.23 3.62 -2.53
C LEU A 87 5.40 2.64 -2.79
N LEU A 88 5.14 1.36 -3.00
CA LEU A 88 6.15 0.36 -3.40
C LEU A 88 6.51 0.43 -4.89
N VAL A 89 5.71 1.13 -5.69
CA VAL A 89 5.93 1.32 -7.12
C VAL A 89 6.09 2.80 -7.50
N SER A 90 6.42 3.64 -6.54
CA SER A 90 6.62 5.08 -6.69
C SER A 90 8.01 5.51 -6.26
N ASP A 91 8.50 6.61 -6.85
CA ASP A 91 9.73 7.29 -6.45
C ASP A 91 9.39 8.70 -5.97
N ALA A 92 9.76 9.03 -4.75
CA ALA A 92 9.57 10.37 -4.17
C ALA A 92 10.53 10.59 -3.00
N ASP A 93 10.91 11.83 -2.78
CA ASP A 93 11.59 12.28 -1.56
C ASP A 93 10.69 13.29 -0.86
N VAL A 94 10.07 12.88 0.24
CA VAL A 94 9.17 13.71 1.03
C VAL A 94 9.84 14.27 2.29
N THR A 95 11.18 14.23 2.34
CA THR A 95 11.94 14.62 3.53
C THR A 95 11.73 16.08 3.90
N GLN A 96 11.73 16.98 2.93
CA GLN A 96 11.58 18.42 3.20
C GLN A 96 10.15 18.78 3.63
N GLU A 97 9.16 18.20 2.96
CA GLU A 97 7.74 18.36 3.30
C GLU A 97 7.46 17.82 4.71
N ALA A 98 7.97 16.61 5.01
CA ALA A 98 7.85 16.02 6.34
C ALA A 98 8.45 16.93 7.43
N LEU A 99 9.65 17.45 7.21
CA LEU A 99 10.31 18.36 8.16
C LEU A 99 9.53 19.68 8.32
N SER A 100 8.94 20.20 7.26
CA SER A 100 8.12 21.42 7.33
C SER A 100 6.84 21.20 8.15
N LEU A 101 6.19 20.06 8.00
CA LEU A 101 4.99 19.69 8.76
C LEU A 101 5.28 19.42 10.25
N MET A 102 6.50 19.03 10.59
CA MET A 102 6.91 18.80 11.97
C MET A 102 7.14 20.08 12.78
N ASN A 103 7.18 21.26 12.14
CA ASN A 103 7.43 22.56 12.76
C ASN A 103 8.67 22.62 13.68
N ASN A 104 9.63 21.72 13.48
CA ASN A 104 10.77 21.58 14.38
C ASN A 104 12.09 21.68 13.62
N ARG A 105 12.73 22.86 13.68
CA ARG A 105 14.06 23.10 13.07
C ARG A 105 15.14 22.15 13.62
N GLN A 106 14.96 21.61 14.81
CA GLN A 106 15.95 20.69 15.42
C GLN A 106 15.94 19.33 14.73
N LEU A 107 14.82 18.92 14.14
CA LEU A 107 14.74 17.65 13.40
C LEU A 107 15.57 17.66 12.10
N ASN A 108 15.94 18.82 11.57
CA ASN A 108 16.86 18.93 10.44
C ASN A 108 18.20 18.23 10.68
N LYS A 109 18.66 18.14 11.93
CA LYS A 109 19.90 17.40 12.27
C LYS A 109 19.75 15.89 12.06
N TYR A 110 18.52 15.37 12.08
CA TYR A 110 18.22 13.94 11.96
C TYR A 110 17.85 13.48 10.55
N LYS A 111 17.63 14.40 9.60
CA LYS A 111 17.17 14.07 8.23
C LYS A 111 18.05 13.05 7.48
N ASN A 112 19.37 13.08 7.76
CA ASN A 112 20.33 12.20 7.12
C ASN A 112 20.52 10.87 7.88
N LEU A 113 19.88 10.69 9.03
CA LEU A 113 19.93 9.41 9.72
C LEU A 113 19.26 8.33 8.86
N PRO A 114 19.87 7.14 8.72
CA PRO A 114 19.32 6.06 7.93
C PRO A 114 17.88 5.72 8.31
N ILE A 115 17.54 5.78 9.61
CA ILE A 115 16.19 5.52 10.10
C ILE A 115 15.16 6.51 9.56
N VAL A 116 15.54 7.75 9.30
CA VAL A 116 14.66 8.80 8.76
C VAL A 116 14.67 8.74 7.23
N SER A 117 15.85 8.81 6.63
CA SER A 117 16.00 8.89 5.18
C SER A 117 15.44 7.66 4.45
N GLN A 118 15.63 6.44 4.97
CA GLN A 118 15.09 5.22 4.37
C GLN A 118 13.56 5.15 4.38
N ARG A 119 12.89 5.93 5.21
CA ARG A 119 11.43 5.98 5.29
C ARG A 119 10.83 7.12 4.47
N LEU A 120 11.50 8.25 4.43
CA LEU A 120 11.02 9.45 3.74
C LEU A 120 11.49 9.54 2.28
N VAL A 121 12.57 8.85 1.93
CA VAL A 121 12.97 8.64 0.54
C VAL A 121 12.31 7.36 0.03
N ILE A 122 11.20 7.53 -0.64
CA ILE A 122 10.41 6.44 -1.22
C ILE A 122 11.08 6.00 -2.51
N LYS A 123 11.41 4.71 -2.61
CA LYS A 123 11.97 4.10 -3.82
C LYS A 123 11.07 2.98 -4.30
N ASP A 124 10.94 2.86 -5.60
CA ASP A 124 10.17 1.78 -6.22
C ASP A 124 10.88 0.42 -6.13
N ILE A 125 10.12 -0.64 -6.34
CA ILE A 125 10.65 -2.00 -6.57
C ILE A 125 10.56 -2.25 -8.08
N PRO A 126 11.69 -2.24 -8.80
CA PRO A 126 11.70 -2.29 -10.27
C PRO A 126 11.19 -3.61 -10.85
N ASN A 127 11.10 -4.66 -10.02
CA ASN A 127 10.56 -5.96 -10.42
C ASN A 127 9.08 -5.91 -10.81
N PHE A 128 8.31 -4.93 -10.30
CA PHE A 128 6.92 -4.76 -10.66
C PHE A 128 6.77 -3.95 -11.95
N THR A 129 6.06 -4.49 -12.92
CA THR A 129 5.70 -3.79 -14.16
C THR A 129 4.22 -3.50 -14.26
N ARG A 130 3.44 -4.05 -13.31
CA ARG A 130 2.01 -3.82 -13.20
C ARG A 130 1.56 -3.73 -11.75
N ALA A 131 0.59 -2.84 -11.46
CA ALA A 131 -0.08 -2.75 -10.17
C ALA A 131 -1.61 -2.75 -10.35
N ILE A 132 -2.33 -3.27 -9.34
CA ILE A 132 -3.80 -3.28 -9.31
C ILE A 132 -4.24 -2.82 -7.92
N PHE A 133 -5.01 -1.75 -7.87
CA PHE A 133 -5.50 -1.13 -6.64
C PHE A 133 -6.99 -1.41 -6.49
N LEU A 134 -7.38 -2.09 -5.40
CA LEU A 134 -8.77 -2.44 -5.11
C LEU A 134 -9.27 -1.63 -3.92
N ALA A 135 -10.36 -0.89 -4.10
CA ALA A 135 -11.00 -0.09 -3.05
C ALA A 135 -9.98 0.72 -2.23
N THR A 136 -8.98 1.30 -2.88
CA THR A 136 -7.84 1.95 -2.22
C THR A 136 -8.12 3.41 -1.95
N PRO A 137 -8.03 3.89 -0.69
CA PRO A 137 -8.23 5.29 -0.36
C PRO A 137 -6.96 6.11 -0.63
N HIS A 138 -6.63 6.38 -1.89
CA HIS A 138 -5.41 7.10 -2.29
C HIS A 138 -5.30 8.50 -1.69
N LYS A 139 -6.45 9.12 -1.39
CA LYS A 139 -6.54 10.46 -0.79
C LYS A 139 -7.12 10.42 0.63
N GLY A 140 -7.10 9.23 1.27
CA GLY A 140 -7.66 9.03 2.60
C GLY A 140 -9.17 8.79 2.61
N THR A 141 -9.74 8.65 3.79
CA THR A 141 -11.17 8.40 3.98
C THR A 141 -11.71 9.06 5.25
N GLU A 142 -12.94 9.59 5.16
CA GLU A 142 -13.69 10.09 6.32
C GLU A 142 -14.12 8.95 7.27
N PHE A 143 -14.19 7.73 6.76
CA PHE A 143 -14.50 6.56 7.59
C PHE A 143 -13.45 6.33 8.67
N ALA A 144 -12.18 6.63 8.39
CA ALA A 144 -11.12 6.57 9.38
C ALA A 144 -11.47 7.43 10.60
N ASP A 145 -11.95 8.65 10.40
CA ASP A 145 -12.32 9.57 11.48
C ASP A 145 -13.51 9.04 12.30
N ARG A 146 -14.51 8.45 11.63
CA ARG A 146 -15.68 7.85 12.28
C ARG A 146 -15.34 6.56 13.02
N TRP A 147 -14.48 5.73 12.45
CA TRP A 147 -14.02 4.48 13.05
C TRP A 147 -13.12 4.78 14.26
N PHE A 148 -12.27 5.80 14.15
CA PHE A 148 -11.43 6.29 15.25
C PHE A 148 -12.24 6.76 16.43
N THR A 149 -13.31 7.54 16.25
CA THR A 149 -14.16 7.98 17.35
C THR A 149 -14.81 6.81 18.10
N LYS A 150 -15.03 5.67 17.43
CA LYS A 150 -15.54 4.44 18.04
C LYS A 150 -14.43 3.55 18.61
N ALA A 151 -13.27 3.48 17.99
CA ALA A 151 -12.14 2.62 18.37
C ALA A 151 -11.08 3.33 19.25
N ALA A 152 -11.03 4.66 19.27
CA ALA A 152 -10.16 5.44 20.15
C ALA A 152 -10.41 5.22 21.64
N ARG A 153 -11.54 4.58 21.99
CA ARG A 153 -11.77 4.06 23.35
C ARG A 153 -10.94 2.81 23.67
N LYS A 154 -10.38 2.12 22.67
CA LYS A 154 -9.36 1.08 22.85
C LYS A 154 -8.04 1.68 22.37
N ILE A 155 -7.18 2.06 23.31
CA ILE A 155 -5.83 2.57 23.02
C ILE A 155 -5.14 1.59 22.09
N ILE A 156 -5.08 1.94 20.78
CA ILE A 156 -4.32 1.17 19.82
C ILE A 156 -2.86 1.55 20.04
N ARG A 157 -2.15 0.70 20.78
CA ARG A 157 -0.71 0.89 21.03
C ARG A 157 0.06 0.51 19.79
N LEU A 158 1.07 1.31 19.45
CA LEU A 158 2.06 0.92 18.45
C LEU A 158 2.74 -0.38 18.90
N PRO A 159 3.00 -1.32 17.97
CA PRO A 159 3.69 -2.56 18.30
C PRO A 159 5.05 -2.29 18.96
N GLY A 160 5.40 -3.08 19.98
CA GLY A 160 6.69 -2.96 20.66
C GLY A 160 7.89 -3.09 19.69
N ALA A 161 7.73 -3.92 18.65
CA ALA A 161 8.72 -4.07 17.59
C ALA A 161 9.06 -2.75 16.84
N PHE A 162 8.10 -1.81 16.75
CA PHE A 162 8.35 -0.49 16.17
C PHE A 162 9.33 0.30 17.04
N PHE A 163 9.11 0.34 18.35
CA PHE A 163 10.00 1.05 19.27
C PHE A 163 11.37 0.37 19.38
N SER A 164 11.44 -0.97 19.32
CA SER A 164 12.69 -1.70 19.30
C SER A 164 13.51 -1.38 18.03
N ALA A 165 12.89 -1.41 16.85
CA ALA A 165 13.55 -1.11 15.59
C ALA A 165 14.12 0.32 15.56
N ILE A 166 13.37 1.30 16.11
CA ILE A 166 13.87 2.68 16.27
C ILE A 166 15.01 2.73 17.29
N GLY A 167 14.82 2.08 18.44
CA GLY A 167 15.78 2.04 19.51
C GLY A 167 17.13 1.49 19.07
N ASP A 168 17.13 0.31 18.45
CA ASP A 168 18.36 -0.36 17.97
C ASP A 168 19.09 0.49 16.92
N SER A 169 18.35 1.14 16.02
CA SER A 169 18.93 2.01 14.99
C SER A 169 19.55 3.29 15.54
N LEU A 170 19.00 3.85 16.62
CA LEU A 170 19.50 5.08 17.24
C LEU A 170 20.60 4.82 18.27
N GLN A 171 20.54 3.70 19.03
CA GLN A 171 21.59 3.31 19.97
C GLN A 171 22.92 3.06 19.27
N SER A 172 22.91 2.54 18.05
CA SER A 172 24.13 2.34 17.26
C SER A 172 24.84 3.66 16.87
N GLN A 173 24.22 4.82 17.12
CA GLN A 173 24.72 6.15 16.75
C GLN A 173 24.87 7.11 17.95
N ASP A 174 24.83 6.60 19.19
CA ASP A 174 24.89 7.42 20.43
C ASP A 174 23.78 8.51 20.51
N ILE A 175 22.62 8.24 19.95
CA ILE A 175 21.48 9.17 19.93
C ILE A 175 20.46 8.75 20.98
N ASP A 176 20.05 9.68 21.84
CA ASP A 176 18.98 9.44 22.81
C ASP A 176 17.64 9.29 22.09
N VAL A 177 17.16 8.05 22.03
CA VAL A 177 15.85 7.68 21.43
C VAL A 177 14.71 8.48 22.04
N LYS A 178 14.73 8.72 23.35
CA LYS A 178 13.65 9.45 24.04
C LYS A 178 13.65 10.91 23.64
N GLU A 179 14.84 11.51 23.46
CA GLU A 179 14.96 12.89 22.96
C GLU A 179 14.35 13.00 21.56
N VAL A 180 14.73 12.10 20.63
CA VAL A 180 14.19 12.11 19.25
C VAL A 180 12.69 11.93 19.24
N LEU A 181 12.18 10.91 19.95
CA LEU A 181 10.73 10.63 19.99
C LEU A 181 9.93 11.77 20.64
N SER A 182 10.50 12.46 21.65
CA SER A 182 9.83 13.60 22.30
C SER A 182 9.71 14.83 21.40
N GLN A 183 10.54 14.92 20.37
CA GLN A 183 10.56 16.04 19.42
C GLN A 183 9.72 15.79 18.17
N ILE A 184 9.31 14.54 17.94
CA ILE A 184 8.41 14.19 16.85
C ILE A 184 6.98 14.52 17.29
N ASP A 185 6.30 15.37 16.52
CA ASP A 185 4.87 15.63 16.73
C ASP A 185 4.09 14.32 16.79
N PRO A 186 3.29 14.06 17.84
CA PRO A 186 2.47 12.85 17.95
C PRO A 186 1.57 12.58 16.74
N GLY A 187 1.21 13.62 15.97
CA GLY A 187 0.48 13.48 14.71
C GLY A 187 1.28 12.84 13.57
N PHE A 188 2.61 12.73 13.71
CA PHE A 188 3.49 12.12 12.71
C PHE A 188 3.72 10.61 12.91
N ILE A 189 3.69 10.16 14.17
CA ILE A 189 3.79 8.73 14.50
C ILE A 189 2.40 8.28 14.93
N GLN A 190 1.52 8.16 13.96
CA GLN A 190 0.22 7.58 14.17
C GLN A 190 0.24 6.10 13.78
N ASN A 191 -0.80 5.36 14.15
CA ASN A 191 -0.97 3.99 13.70
C ASN A 191 -1.58 3.94 12.29
N GLY A 192 -1.48 2.80 11.61
CA GLY A 192 -2.01 2.62 10.27
C GLY A 192 -3.46 3.09 10.07
N PRO A 193 -4.38 2.75 10.98
CA PRO A 193 -5.74 3.31 10.94
C PRO A 193 -5.80 4.84 10.90
N SER A 194 -5.01 5.56 11.74
CA SER A 194 -5.00 7.03 11.78
C SER A 194 -4.45 7.65 10.51
N ASP A 195 -3.45 6.99 9.91
CA ASP A 195 -2.85 7.43 8.67
C ASP A 195 -3.86 7.45 7.51
N LEU A 196 -4.94 6.65 7.60
CA LEU A 196 -6.00 6.62 6.58
C LEU A 196 -6.92 7.85 6.59
N SER A 197 -6.91 8.66 7.65
CA SER A 197 -7.67 9.92 7.63
C SER A 197 -7.15 10.86 6.54
N TYR A 198 -8.06 11.47 5.78
CA TYR A 198 -7.69 12.49 4.80
C TYR A 198 -7.03 13.74 5.46
N GLN A 199 -7.18 13.92 6.77
CA GLN A 199 -6.55 15.00 7.55
C GLN A 199 -5.21 14.57 8.16
N SER A 200 -4.78 13.32 7.98
CA SER A 200 -3.51 12.85 8.56
C SER A 200 -2.31 13.48 7.86
N LYS A 201 -1.25 13.73 8.62
CA LYS A 201 0.02 14.21 8.05
C LYS A 201 0.63 13.22 7.07
N PHE A 202 0.42 11.93 7.28
CA PHE A 202 0.81 10.90 6.33
C PHE A 202 0.11 11.08 4.99
N MET A 203 -1.21 11.31 5.00
CA MET A 203 -1.97 11.52 3.78
C MET A 203 -1.58 12.83 3.08
N GLU A 204 -1.39 13.92 3.85
CA GLU A 204 -0.90 15.19 3.34
C GLU A 204 0.43 15.03 2.59
N LEU A 205 1.34 14.20 3.11
CA LEU A 205 2.64 13.93 2.48
C LEU A 205 2.56 13.02 1.24
N THR A 206 1.56 12.14 1.16
CA THR A 206 1.64 11.01 0.22
C THR A 206 0.52 10.94 -0.81
N HIS A 207 -0.57 11.72 -0.66
CA HIS A 207 -1.75 11.60 -1.53
C HIS A 207 -1.46 11.92 -3.01
N ASP A 208 -0.49 12.79 -3.30
CA ASP A 208 -0.11 13.21 -4.65
C ASP A 208 1.00 12.35 -5.27
N ILE A 209 1.61 11.43 -4.51
CA ILE A 209 2.65 10.55 -5.03
C ILE A 209 2.04 9.58 -6.03
N GLN A 210 2.50 9.66 -7.28
CA GLN A 210 2.06 8.81 -8.37
C GLN A 210 2.96 7.58 -8.53
N PRO A 211 2.44 6.45 -9.06
CA PRO A 211 3.28 5.37 -9.53
C PRO A 211 4.34 5.86 -10.51
N ARG A 212 5.52 5.24 -10.48
CA ARG A 212 6.63 5.65 -11.36
C ARG A 212 6.22 5.65 -12.84
N LYS A 213 6.83 6.54 -13.61
CA LYS A 213 6.58 6.63 -15.04
C LYS A 213 6.85 5.28 -15.73
N GLY A 214 5.91 4.86 -16.57
CA GLY A 214 6.00 3.59 -17.31
C GLY A 214 5.44 2.38 -16.60
N LEU A 215 5.08 2.46 -15.30
CA LEU A 215 4.31 1.42 -14.65
C LEU A 215 2.87 1.40 -15.18
N ILE A 216 2.39 0.22 -15.54
CA ILE A 216 0.98 0.03 -15.91
C ILE A 216 0.20 -0.25 -14.63
N PHE A 217 -0.86 0.51 -14.37
CA PHE A 217 -1.70 0.23 -13.20
C PHE A 217 -3.19 0.29 -13.53
N HIS A 218 -3.99 -0.35 -12.67
CA HIS A 218 -5.43 -0.49 -12.81
C HIS A 218 -6.10 -0.20 -11.48
N SER A 219 -7.32 0.33 -11.52
CA SER A 219 -8.18 0.56 -10.36
C SER A 219 -9.44 -0.28 -10.44
N ILE A 220 -9.82 -0.89 -9.31
CA ILE A 220 -11.10 -1.55 -9.13
C ILE A 220 -11.79 -0.89 -7.92
N ILE A 221 -12.92 -0.24 -8.17
CA ILE A 221 -13.59 0.63 -7.21
C ILE A 221 -14.94 0.03 -6.82
N GLY A 222 -15.23 -0.05 -5.53
CA GLY A 222 -16.53 -0.52 -5.03
C GLY A 222 -17.60 0.57 -5.10
N ASN A 223 -18.81 0.19 -5.48
CA ASN A 223 -19.99 1.05 -5.48
C ASN A 223 -21.14 0.34 -4.75
N LYS A 224 -21.46 0.81 -3.56
CA LYS A 224 -22.62 0.36 -2.79
C LYS A 224 -23.76 1.38 -2.83
N SER A 225 -23.53 2.55 -3.40
CA SER A 225 -24.47 3.68 -3.37
C SER A 225 -25.69 3.51 -4.28
N ASN A 226 -25.76 2.51 -5.15
CA ASN A 226 -26.80 2.37 -6.20
C ASN A 226 -26.93 3.60 -7.13
N SER A 227 -25.91 4.44 -7.24
CA SER A 227 -25.84 5.61 -8.10
C SER A 227 -24.71 5.47 -9.11
N ASP A 228 -24.88 6.06 -10.29
CA ASP A 228 -23.83 6.19 -11.31
C ASP A 228 -23.13 7.56 -11.25
N ASP A 229 -23.55 8.45 -10.35
CA ASP A 229 -22.90 9.75 -10.13
C ASP A 229 -21.59 9.56 -9.36
N LEU A 230 -20.47 9.90 -9.99
CA LEU A 230 -19.13 9.78 -9.42
C LEU A 230 -18.96 10.52 -8.09
N ASN A 231 -19.76 11.55 -7.83
CA ASN A 231 -19.72 12.27 -6.55
C ASN A 231 -20.40 11.50 -5.41
N ILE A 232 -21.24 10.53 -5.75
CA ILE A 232 -22.03 9.74 -4.79
C ILE A 232 -21.42 8.33 -4.63
N ILE A 233 -20.72 7.84 -5.66
CA ILE A 233 -20.15 6.49 -5.64
C ILE A 233 -19.23 6.32 -4.43
N SER A 234 -19.51 5.29 -3.64
CA SER A 234 -18.73 4.86 -2.50
C SER A 234 -19.00 3.38 -2.19
N ASP A 235 -18.02 2.72 -1.63
CA ASP A 235 -18.15 1.37 -1.05
C ASP A 235 -18.53 1.37 0.44
N ASP A 236 -19.04 2.48 0.98
CA ASP A 236 -19.31 2.85 2.38
C ASP A 236 -18.07 3.24 3.18
N VAL A 237 -16.87 2.98 2.70
CA VAL A 237 -15.60 3.29 3.37
C VAL A 237 -14.79 4.30 2.56
N VAL A 238 -14.70 4.08 1.25
CA VAL A 238 -13.90 4.87 0.32
C VAL A 238 -14.79 5.47 -0.76
N ALA A 239 -14.82 6.79 -0.86
CA ALA A 239 -15.50 7.49 -1.94
C ALA A 239 -14.71 7.38 -3.25
N TYR A 240 -15.40 7.41 -4.39
CA TYR A 240 -14.79 7.39 -5.71
C TYR A 240 -13.65 8.40 -5.87
N LYS A 241 -13.86 9.65 -5.46
CA LYS A 241 -12.86 10.72 -5.53
C LYS A 241 -11.52 10.39 -4.84
N SER A 242 -11.57 9.50 -3.83
CA SER A 242 -10.38 9.02 -3.12
C SER A 242 -9.79 7.76 -3.75
N ALA A 243 -10.63 6.89 -4.32
CA ALA A 243 -10.20 5.64 -4.96
C ALA A 243 -9.67 5.85 -6.38
N HIS A 244 -10.14 6.91 -7.05
CA HIS A 244 -9.68 7.28 -8.39
C HIS A 244 -8.23 7.77 -8.36
N LEU A 245 -7.41 7.15 -9.22
CA LEU A 245 -6.02 7.52 -9.44
C LEU A 245 -5.81 7.81 -10.93
N GLU A 246 -5.42 9.05 -11.23
CA GLU A 246 -5.19 9.51 -12.61
C GLU A 246 -4.13 8.67 -13.32
N GLY A 247 -4.34 8.38 -14.61
CA GLY A 247 -3.40 7.62 -15.42
C GLY A 247 -3.58 6.10 -15.37
N ALA A 248 -4.61 5.58 -14.72
CA ALA A 248 -4.91 4.15 -14.73
C ALA A 248 -5.19 3.64 -16.16
N ALA A 249 -4.55 2.52 -16.54
CA ALA A 249 -4.77 1.85 -17.82
C ALA A 249 -6.19 1.28 -17.96
N SER A 250 -6.83 0.94 -16.86
CA SER A 250 -8.27 0.71 -16.75
C SER A 250 -8.75 1.03 -15.34
N GLU A 251 -9.97 1.53 -15.28
CA GLU A 251 -10.71 1.72 -14.03
C GLU A 251 -12.05 0.99 -14.15
N LYS A 252 -12.38 0.16 -13.17
CA LYS A 252 -13.62 -0.59 -13.16
C LYS A 252 -14.38 -0.35 -11.87
N ILE A 253 -15.58 0.17 -11.98
CA ILE A 253 -16.51 0.30 -10.87
C ILE A 253 -17.32 -0.98 -10.78
N ILE A 254 -17.36 -1.59 -9.59
CA ILE A 254 -18.04 -2.84 -9.31
C ILE A 254 -19.07 -2.62 -8.20
N LYS A 255 -20.28 -3.16 -8.38
CA LYS A 255 -21.30 -3.10 -7.35
C LYS A 255 -20.87 -3.93 -6.13
N GLY A 256 -20.72 -3.27 -5.00
CA GLY A 256 -20.31 -3.93 -3.76
C GLY A 256 -19.78 -2.96 -2.71
N GLY A 257 -19.63 -3.46 -1.49
CA GLY A 257 -19.01 -2.75 -0.37
C GLY A 257 -17.49 -2.87 -0.38
N HIS A 258 -16.86 -2.45 0.72
CA HIS A 258 -15.41 -2.32 0.80
C HIS A 258 -14.60 -3.62 0.58
N SER A 259 -15.17 -4.78 0.85
CA SER A 259 -14.52 -6.10 0.61
C SER A 259 -14.70 -6.60 -0.82
N ILE A 260 -14.61 -5.73 -1.82
CA ILE A 260 -14.81 -6.11 -3.24
C ILE A 260 -13.84 -7.17 -3.74
N GLN A 261 -12.65 -7.30 -3.15
CA GLN A 261 -11.65 -8.28 -3.54
C GLN A 261 -12.15 -9.73 -3.42
N GLU A 262 -13.23 -9.96 -2.70
CA GLU A 262 -13.86 -11.27 -2.52
C GLU A 262 -15.03 -11.52 -3.48
N THR A 263 -15.41 -10.50 -4.26
CA THR A 263 -16.55 -10.61 -5.19
C THR A 263 -16.14 -11.32 -6.48
N PRO A 264 -17.06 -12.09 -7.09
CA PRO A 264 -16.80 -12.72 -8.38
C PRO A 264 -16.40 -11.72 -9.48
N GLU A 265 -17.03 -10.55 -9.50
CA GLU A 265 -16.78 -9.52 -10.50
C GLU A 265 -15.35 -8.95 -10.40
N ALA A 266 -14.85 -8.73 -9.18
CA ALA A 266 -13.47 -8.27 -8.97
C ALA A 266 -12.47 -9.37 -9.34
N ILE A 267 -12.75 -10.62 -8.98
CA ILE A 267 -11.92 -11.78 -9.33
C ILE A 267 -11.85 -11.93 -10.86
N LEU A 268 -12.97 -11.82 -11.57
CA LEU A 268 -13.00 -11.87 -13.03
C LEU A 268 -12.19 -10.72 -13.67
N GLU A 269 -12.28 -9.51 -13.12
CA GLU A 269 -11.49 -8.39 -13.60
C GLU A 269 -10.00 -8.58 -13.34
N LEU A 270 -9.61 -9.07 -12.16
CA LEU A 270 -8.23 -9.43 -11.86
C LEU A 270 -7.69 -10.48 -12.83
N ARG A 271 -8.47 -11.54 -13.12
CA ARG A 271 -8.10 -12.54 -14.14
C ARG A 271 -7.91 -11.92 -15.51
N ARG A 272 -8.82 -11.04 -15.93
CA ARG A 272 -8.71 -10.32 -17.20
C ARG A 272 -7.39 -9.54 -17.28
N ILE A 273 -7.05 -8.80 -16.21
CA ILE A 273 -5.82 -8.00 -16.15
C ILE A 273 -4.58 -8.90 -16.15
N LEU A 274 -4.59 -10.01 -15.40
CA LEU A 274 -3.48 -10.97 -15.37
C LEU A 274 -3.27 -11.63 -16.75
N ARG A 275 -4.34 -12.00 -17.44
CA ARG A 275 -4.26 -12.56 -18.80
C ARG A 275 -3.77 -11.51 -19.81
N LEU A 276 -4.23 -10.25 -19.69
CA LEU A 276 -3.71 -9.14 -20.49
C LEU A 276 -2.20 -8.95 -20.28
N HIS A 277 -1.75 -9.08 -19.03
CA HIS A 277 -0.33 -9.01 -18.69
C HIS A 277 0.48 -10.10 -19.43
N LEU A 278 0.03 -11.34 -19.39
CA LEU A 278 0.68 -12.45 -20.12
C LEU A 278 0.69 -12.23 -21.63
N THR A 279 -0.39 -11.71 -22.21
CA THR A 279 -0.47 -11.38 -23.64
C THR A 279 0.55 -10.31 -24.02
N GLN A 280 0.69 -9.24 -23.21
CA GLN A 280 1.65 -8.18 -23.44
C GLN A 280 3.11 -8.64 -23.30
N LEU A 281 3.37 -9.69 -22.52
CA LEU A 281 4.67 -10.33 -22.41
C LEU A 281 4.94 -11.35 -23.51
N GLY A 282 4.00 -11.60 -24.41
CA GLY A 282 4.09 -12.64 -25.44
C GLY A 282 4.02 -14.06 -24.92
N LEU A 283 3.62 -14.26 -23.67
CA LEU A 283 3.48 -15.58 -23.02
C LEU A 283 2.11 -16.24 -23.31
N ARG A 284 1.22 -15.52 -23.97
CA ARG A 284 -0.09 -15.99 -24.40
C ARG A 284 -0.49 -15.32 -25.70
N GLN A 285 -1.11 -16.07 -26.63
CA GLN A 285 -1.82 -15.49 -27.77
C GLN A 285 -3.12 -14.83 -27.27
N PRO A 286 -3.57 -13.74 -27.91
CA PRO A 286 -4.76 -12.99 -27.54
C PRO A 286 -6.04 -13.80 -27.57
#